data_af93fc40ad5f52def2241db9cb589de7
#
_entry.id   af93fc40ad5f52def2241db9cb589de7
#
_cell.length_a   1.000
_cell.length_b   1.000
_cell.length_c   1.000
_cell.angle_alpha   90.00
_cell.angle_beta   90.00
_cell.angle_gamma   90.00
#
_symmetry.space_group_name_H-M   'P 1'
#
loop_
_entity.id
_entity.type
_entity.pdbx_description
1 polymer ?
#
loop_
_entity_poly.entity_id
_entity_poly.type
_entity_poly.pdbx_seq_one_letter_code
_entity_poly.pdbx_strand_id
1 'polypeptide(L)'
;EIEDVGNGSFSIKDFDWINFTGKTTKEMDVAYTNTHPGYVKLINNETDLIVVTEPSKEELELAKEKGIELDVTPVVNEGFVFFVNKENPVNSVSLDNIRKIYTGEITNWKDLGGNDAKMVVYQRPTNSGSQTGLLSLVMNGLTVKVPTLQEKIETMSGIVDVVADYDNGINAIGYSYYYYANTMYKNDKLKYLAIDGVEPNYTTIQNGTYPIKTAYYIVTRKGENNAETLKLKESM
;
A
#
# COMPACT_ATOMS: atom_id res chain seq x y z
N GLU A 1 3.87 -12.70 -20.39
CA GLU A 1 2.82 -12.86 -21.40
C GLU A 1 1.62 -12.02 -21.03
N ILE A 2 1.09 -11.25 -21.96
CA ILE A 2 -0.10 -10.42 -21.71
C ILE A 2 -1.29 -11.19 -22.27
N GLU A 3 -2.23 -11.55 -21.42
CA GLU A 3 -3.49 -12.19 -21.83
C GLU A 3 -4.65 -11.20 -21.68
N ASP A 4 -5.44 -11.05 -22.73
CA ASP A 4 -6.74 -10.38 -22.67
C ASP A 4 -7.71 -11.30 -21.91
N VAL A 5 -8.16 -10.85 -20.73
CA VAL A 5 -9.11 -11.60 -19.89
C VAL A 5 -10.57 -11.18 -20.15
N GLY A 6 -10.82 -10.37 -21.18
CA GLY A 6 -12.12 -9.85 -21.55
C GLY A 6 -12.51 -8.56 -20.79
N ASN A 7 -13.55 -7.90 -21.25
CA ASN A 7 -14.07 -6.62 -20.70
C ASN A 7 -13.06 -5.46 -20.64
N GLY A 8 -12.04 -5.48 -21.51
CA GLY A 8 -11.01 -4.45 -21.54
C GLY A 8 -9.95 -4.58 -20.43
N SER A 9 -9.90 -5.73 -19.78
CA SER A 9 -8.88 -6.04 -18.77
C SER A 9 -7.81 -6.97 -19.31
N PHE A 10 -6.57 -6.75 -18.91
CA PHE A 10 -5.42 -7.56 -19.26
C PHE A 10 -4.80 -8.18 -18.02
N SER A 11 -4.39 -9.45 -18.12
CA SER A 11 -3.57 -10.14 -17.14
C SER A 11 -2.15 -10.27 -17.66
N ILE A 12 -1.18 -9.91 -16.83
CA ILE A 12 0.24 -10.16 -17.11
C ILE A 12 0.69 -11.34 -16.27
N LYS A 13 0.91 -12.49 -16.91
CA LYS A 13 1.41 -13.70 -16.25
C LYS A 13 2.94 -13.72 -16.28
N ASP A 14 3.51 -14.29 -15.22
CA ASP A 14 4.95 -14.59 -15.12
C ASP A 14 5.85 -13.37 -15.32
N PHE A 15 5.40 -12.19 -14.89
CA PHE A 15 6.18 -10.96 -15.01
C PHE A 15 6.89 -10.66 -13.70
N ASP A 16 8.20 -10.66 -13.72
CA ASP A 16 9.03 -10.26 -12.57
C ASP A 16 9.08 -8.72 -12.45
N TRP A 17 8.07 -8.17 -11.81
CA TRP A 17 7.96 -6.73 -11.58
C TRP A 17 9.08 -6.16 -10.70
N ILE A 18 9.74 -7.00 -9.90
CA ILE A 18 10.78 -6.57 -8.95
C ILE A 18 12.09 -6.31 -9.69
N ASN A 19 12.39 -7.13 -10.68
CA ASN A 19 13.65 -7.07 -11.42
C ASN A 19 13.50 -6.56 -12.86
N PHE A 20 12.27 -6.21 -13.27
CA PHE A 20 12.06 -5.73 -14.63
C PHE A 20 12.61 -4.33 -14.79
N THR A 21 13.64 -4.24 -15.62
CA THR A 21 14.11 -3.01 -16.24
C THR A 21 14.28 -3.30 -17.72
N GLY A 22 13.59 -2.58 -18.58
CA GLY A 22 13.72 -2.82 -20.02
C GLY A 22 12.75 -2.03 -20.87
N LYS A 23 12.98 -2.09 -22.19
CA LYS A 23 12.07 -1.52 -23.16
C LYS A 23 10.97 -2.53 -23.47
N THR A 24 9.73 -2.14 -23.22
CA THR A 24 8.56 -2.95 -23.57
C THR A 24 8.17 -2.75 -25.03
N THR A 25 8.50 -1.57 -25.58
CA THR A 25 8.40 -1.20 -26.99
C THR A 25 9.66 -0.46 -27.42
N LYS A 26 9.78 -0.09 -28.67
CA LYS A 26 10.91 0.73 -29.16
C LYS A 26 10.95 2.15 -28.54
N GLU A 27 9.88 2.56 -27.86
CA GLU A 27 9.64 3.93 -27.47
C GLU A 27 9.40 4.13 -25.97
N MET A 28 9.32 3.03 -25.19
CA MET A 28 8.99 3.10 -23.78
C MET A 28 9.94 2.26 -22.93
N ASP A 29 10.59 2.92 -21.96
CA ASP A 29 11.35 2.26 -20.91
C ASP A 29 10.49 2.12 -19.65
N VAL A 30 10.38 0.91 -19.12
CA VAL A 30 9.64 0.62 -17.90
C VAL A 30 10.59 0.07 -16.84
N ALA A 31 10.50 0.59 -15.62
CA ALA A 31 11.28 0.13 -14.49
C ALA A 31 10.42 0.06 -13.23
N TYR A 32 10.65 -0.95 -12.42
CA TYR A 32 10.10 -1.03 -11.07
C TYR A 32 10.85 -0.09 -10.13
N THR A 33 10.10 0.61 -9.27
CA THR A 33 10.65 1.40 -8.17
C THR A 33 9.67 1.42 -6.99
N ASN A 34 10.16 1.77 -5.80
CA ASN A 34 9.29 2.08 -4.67
C ASN A 34 8.62 3.44 -4.87
N THR A 35 7.54 3.71 -4.10
CA THR A 35 6.72 4.92 -4.22
C THR A 35 7.55 6.21 -4.14
N HIS A 36 8.31 6.40 -3.06
CA HIS A 36 9.10 7.63 -2.88
C HIS A 36 10.15 7.86 -3.98
N PRO A 37 11.02 6.90 -4.34
CA PRO A 37 11.93 7.07 -5.46
C PRO A 37 11.22 7.33 -6.80
N GLY A 38 10.02 6.78 -7.00
CA GLY A 38 9.19 7.04 -8.17
C GLY A 38 8.80 8.52 -8.27
N TYR A 39 8.26 9.08 -7.19
CA TYR A 39 7.94 10.51 -7.12
C TYR A 39 9.16 11.40 -7.31
N VAL A 40 10.28 11.07 -6.68
CA VAL A 40 11.53 11.83 -6.84
C VAL A 40 11.97 11.87 -8.29
N LYS A 41 11.95 10.73 -8.99
CA LYS A 41 12.28 10.66 -10.43
C LYS A 41 11.32 11.50 -11.28
N LEU A 42 10.01 11.40 -11.03
CA LEU A 42 9.01 12.18 -11.76
C LEU A 42 9.22 13.68 -11.56
N ILE A 43 9.42 14.12 -10.32
CA ILE A 43 9.64 15.53 -9.97
C ILE A 43 10.96 16.05 -10.56
N ASN A 44 12.01 15.21 -10.64
CA ASN A 44 13.29 15.56 -11.25
C ASN A 44 13.32 15.46 -12.78
N ASN A 45 12.21 15.12 -13.43
CA ASN A 45 12.12 14.91 -14.87
C ASN A 45 12.99 13.74 -15.40
N GLU A 46 13.16 12.70 -14.55
CA GLU A 46 13.87 11.47 -14.91
C GLU A 46 12.92 10.38 -15.43
N THR A 47 11.62 10.58 -15.27
CA THR A 47 10.53 9.77 -15.86
C THR A 47 9.33 10.68 -16.16
N ASP A 48 8.47 10.26 -17.06
CA ASP A 48 7.31 11.06 -17.50
C ASP A 48 6.02 10.66 -16.81
N LEU A 49 5.92 9.39 -16.38
CA LEU A 49 4.73 8.83 -15.75
C LEU A 49 5.15 7.81 -14.70
N ILE A 50 4.41 7.76 -13.60
CA ILE A 50 4.52 6.70 -12.59
C ILE A 50 3.14 6.15 -12.26
N VAL A 51 3.09 4.85 -11.89
CA VAL A 51 1.89 4.19 -11.36
C VAL A 51 2.18 3.81 -9.91
N VAL A 52 1.57 4.51 -8.98
CA VAL A 52 1.92 4.47 -7.55
C VAL A 52 0.71 4.71 -6.65
N THR A 53 0.91 4.63 -5.36
CA THR A 53 -0.03 5.09 -4.34
C THR A 53 0.01 6.61 -4.19
N GLU A 54 -0.89 7.20 -3.41
CA GLU A 54 -0.94 8.66 -3.19
C GLU A 54 0.40 9.26 -2.74
N PRO A 55 0.69 10.52 -3.09
CA PRO A 55 1.89 11.20 -2.64
C PRO A 55 1.84 11.51 -1.12
N SER A 56 2.98 11.39 -0.48
CA SER A 56 3.18 11.84 0.90
C SER A 56 3.33 13.37 0.97
N LYS A 57 3.30 13.91 2.19
CA LYS A 57 3.59 15.34 2.40
C LYS A 57 4.98 15.73 1.91
N GLU A 58 5.98 14.87 2.13
CA GLU A 58 7.36 15.10 1.71
C GLU A 58 7.47 15.25 0.19
N GLU A 59 6.78 14.40 -0.56
CA GLU A 59 6.78 14.44 -2.02
C GLU A 59 6.02 15.66 -2.57
N LEU A 60 4.91 16.03 -1.92
CA LEU A 60 4.18 17.26 -2.27
C LEU A 60 5.01 18.53 -1.97
N GLU A 61 5.74 18.55 -0.85
CA GLU A 61 6.65 19.64 -0.51
C GLU A 61 7.81 19.72 -1.50
N LEU A 62 8.43 18.58 -1.85
CA LEU A 62 9.49 18.51 -2.86
C LEU A 62 9.01 19.01 -4.23
N ALA A 63 7.83 18.60 -4.66
CA ALA A 63 7.24 19.08 -5.92
C ALA A 63 7.03 20.60 -5.90
N LYS A 64 6.48 21.12 -4.79
CA LYS A 64 6.28 22.56 -4.59
C LYS A 64 7.59 23.36 -4.60
N GLU A 65 8.63 22.88 -3.91
CA GLU A 65 9.95 23.51 -3.88
C GLU A 65 10.58 23.60 -5.28
N LYS A 66 10.34 22.61 -6.12
CA LYS A 66 10.80 22.57 -7.52
C LYS A 66 9.86 23.27 -8.51
N GLY A 67 8.75 23.82 -8.04
CA GLY A 67 7.77 24.47 -8.91
C GLY A 67 7.00 23.49 -9.81
N ILE A 68 6.95 22.21 -9.44
CA ILE A 68 6.25 21.15 -10.18
C ILE A 68 4.87 20.97 -9.58
N GLU A 69 3.84 21.00 -10.40
CA GLU A 69 2.48 20.59 -10.04
C GLU A 69 2.24 19.17 -10.57
N LEU A 70 1.76 18.29 -9.71
CA LEU A 70 1.47 16.90 -10.06
C LEU A 70 0.01 16.75 -10.51
N ASP A 71 -0.20 15.96 -11.56
CA ASP A 71 -1.52 15.50 -12.00
C ASP A 71 -1.69 14.05 -11.53
N VAL A 72 -2.52 13.87 -10.51
CA VAL A 72 -2.73 12.59 -9.80
C VAL A 72 -4.09 12.03 -10.19
N THR A 73 -4.12 11.04 -11.07
CA THR A 73 -5.34 10.43 -11.62
C THR A 73 -5.56 9.03 -11.08
N PRO A 74 -6.67 8.73 -10.37
CA PRO A 74 -6.97 7.39 -9.89
C PRO A 74 -7.33 6.45 -11.05
N VAL A 75 -6.80 5.21 -11.03
CA VAL A 75 -7.04 4.22 -12.10
C VAL A 75 -7.61 2.89 -11.60
N VAL A 76 -7.25 2.45 -10.40
CA VAL A 76 -7.71 1.17 -9.83
C VAL A 76 -8.09 1.35 -8.38
N ASN A 77 -9.28 0.88 -8.00
CA ASN A 77 -9.67 0.84 -6.59
C ASN A 77 -8.81 -0.14 -5.81
N GLU A 78 -8.39 0.28 -4.63
CA GLU A 78 -7.53 -0.49 -3.75
C GLU A 78 -8.03 -0.43 -2.29
N GLY A 79 -7.78 -1.49 -1.52
CA GLY A 79 -8.08 -1.54 -0.10
C GLY A 79 -6.82 -1.44 0.75
N PHE A 80 -6.84 -0.62 1.80
CA PHE A 80 -5.78 -0.61 2.79
C PHE A 80 -6.17 -1.56 3.93
N VAL A 81 -5.40 -2.64 4.09
CA VAL A 81 -5.79 -3.77 4.94
C VAL A 81 -4.84 -3.98 6.11
N PHE A 82 -5.40 -4.50 7.20
CA PHE A 82 -4.65 -4.98 8.35
C PHE A 82 -4.70 -6.51 8.38
N PHE A 83 -3.58 -7.12 8.74
CA PHE A 83 -3.48 -8.56 8.83
C PHE A 83 -2.73 -9.00 10.08
N VAL A 84 -3.06 -10.20 10.50
CA VAL A 84 -2.46 -10.90 11.64
C VAL A 84 -2.14 -12.34 11.23
N ASN A 85 -1.37 -13.03 12.05
CA ASN A 85 -1.19 -14.48 11.90
C ASN A 85 -2.55 -15.19 12.03
N LYS A 86 -2.77 -16.25 11.26
CA LYS A 86 -4.01 -17.05 11.30
C LYS A 86 -4.35 -17.58 12.69
N GLU A 87 -3.34 -17.86 13.50
CA GLU A 87 -3.51 -18.37 14.86
C GLU A 87 -3.96 -17.29 15.86
N ASN A 88 -3.87 -16.01 15.52
CA ASN A 88 -4.43 -14.95 16.35
C ASN A 88 -5.96 -15.07 16.40
N PRO A 89 -6.60 -15.13 17.59
CA PRO A 89 -8.04 -15.37 17.68
C PRO A 89 -8.91 -14.20 17.21
N VAL A 90 -8.37 -12.97 17.10
CA VAL A 90 -9.11 -11.79 16.68
C VAL A 90 -9.35 -11.82 15.17
N ASN A 91 -10.60 -11.63 14.74
CA ASN A 91 -10.99 -11.63 13.32
C ASN A 91 -11.53 -10.29 12.84
N SER A 92 -11.97 -9.43 13.76
CA SER A 92 -12.55 -8.12 13.41
C SER A 92 -12.13 -7.07 14.44
N VAL A 93 -11.85 -5.86 13.95
CA VAL A 93 -11.47 -4.72 14.79
C VAL A 93 -12.16 -3.48 14.23
N SER A 94 -12.61 -2.57 15.09
CA SER A 94 -13.13 -1.29 14.61
C SER A 94 -12.01 -0.38 14.12
N LEU A 95 -12.32 0.52 13.18
CA LEU A 95 -11.36 1.51 12.68
C LEU A 95 -10.83 2.40 13.84
N ASP A 96 -11.68 2.70 14.81
CA ASP A 96 -11.27 3.45 16.01
C ASP A 96 -10.23 2.66 16.85
N ASN A 97 -10.44 1.37 17.04
CA ASN A 97 -9.47 0.52 17.74
C ASN A 97 -8.16 0.36 16.97
N ILE A 98 -8.18 0.30 15.63
CA ILE A 98 -6.94 0.37 14.82
C ILE A 98 -6.16 1.65 15.14
N ARG A 99 -6.84 2.81 15.20
CA ARG A 99 -6.21 4.07 15.58
C ARG A 99 -5.59 3.99 16.97
N LYS A 100 -6.32 3.46 17.95
CA LYS A 100 -5.82 3.28 19.33
C LYS A 100 -4.62 2.32 19.43
N ILE A 101 -4.56 1.29 18.58
CA ILE A 101 -3.39 0.42 18.47
C ILE A 101 -2.17 1.25 18.01
N TYR A 102 -2.31 2.01 16.93
CA TYR A 102 -1.20 2.76 16.35
C TYR A 102 -0.84 4.03 17.12
N THR A 103 -1.72 4.60 17.95
CA THR A 103 -1.37 5.63 18.94
C THR A 103 -0.71 5.04 20.20
N GLY A 104 -0.85 3.73 20.42
CA GLY A 104 -0.32 3.01 21.58
C GLY A 104 -1.23 3.04 22.81
N GLU A 105 -2.50 3.40 22.65
CA GLU A 105 -3.52 3.33 23.70
C GLU A 105 -3.95 1.88 23.97
N ILE A 106 -4.11 1.06 22.90
CA ILE A 106 -4.33 -0.38 23.01
C ILE A 106 -3.00 -1.08 22.75
N THR A 107 -2.55 -1.89 23.70
CA THR A 107 -1.26 -2.57 23.66
C THR A 107 -1.34 -4.07 23.95
N ASN A 108 -2.52 -4.59 24.22
CA ASN A 108 -2.75 -6.00 24.54
C ASN A 108 -3.94 -6.54 23.74
N TRP A 109 -3.80 -7.72 23.18
CA TRP A 109 -4.84 -8.37 22.40
C TRP A 109 -6.11 -8.69 23.17
N LYS A 110 -6.02 -8.88 24.52
CA LYS A 110 -7.20 -9.12 25.37
C LYS A 110 -8.22 -7.98 25.33
N ASP A 111 -7.76 -6.73 25.09
CA ASP A 111 -8.63 -5.57 25.00
C ASP A 111 -9.52 -5.61 23.74
N LEU A 112 -9.19 -6.53 22.81
CA LEU A 112 -9.93 -6.79 21.59
C LEU A 112 -10.55 -8.20 21.52
N GLY A 113 -10.64 -8.89 22.68
CA GLY A 113 -11.17 -10.24 22.77
C GLY A 113 -10.19 -11.34 22.36
N GLY A 114 -8.91 -11.02 22.23
CA GLY A 114 -7.83 -11.96 21.96
C GLY A 114 -7.19 -12.52 23.24
N ASN A 115 -6.03 -13.13 23.06
CA ASN A 115 -5.22 -13.66 24.16
C ASN A 115 -4.65 -12.53 25.05
N ASP A 116 -4.38 -12.83 26.32
CA ASP A 116 -3.63 -11.91 27.18
C ASP A 116 -2.15 -11.88 26.76
N ALA A 117 -1.88 -11.13 25.71
CA ALA A 117 -0.57 -11.02 25.10
C ALA A 117 -0.33 -9.59 24.59
N LYS A 118 0.90 -9.09 24.84
CA LYS A 118 1.32 -7.78 24.35
C LYS A 118 1.36 -7.78 22.82
N MET A 119 0.79 -6.74 22.22
CA MET A 119 0.82 -6.53 20.77
C MET A 119 2.21 -6.14 20.28
N VAL A 120 2.59 -6.67 19.12
CA VAL A 120 3.73 -6.21 18.31
C VAL A 120 3.18 -5.44 17.13
N VAL A 121 3.40 -4.12 17.10
CA VAL A 121 2.78 -3.21 16.12
C VAL A 121 3.82 -2.80 15.11
N TYR A 122 3.87 -3.50 13.98
CA TYR A 122 4.84 -3.18 12.94
C TYR A 122 4.47 -1.92 12.16
N GLN A 123 5.48 -1.15 11.79
CA GLN A 123 5.37 0.04 10.97
C GLN A 123 6.45 0.06 9.87
N ARG A 124 6.25 0.89 8.88
CA ARG A 124 7.17 1.13 7.76
C ARG A 124 7.88 2.47 7.91
N PRO A 125 8.98 2.72 7.19
CA PRO A 125 9.58 4.05 7.09
C PRO A 125 8.57 5.12 6.65
N THR A 126 8.73 6.33 7.14
CA THR A 126 7.77 7.44 6.96
C THR A 126 7.45 7.74 5.50
N ASN A 127 8.42 7.57 4.61
CA ASN A 127 8.28 7.82 3.17
C ASN A 127 7.94 6.56 2.34
N SER A 128 7.55 5.47 2.97
CA SER A 128 7.02 4.32 2.24
C SER A 128 5.55 4.53 1.90
N GLY A 129 5.11 4.07 0.70
CA GLY A 129 3.72 4.23 0.27
C GLY A 129 2.70 3.65 1.24
N SER A 130 2.99 2.50 1.88
CA SER A 130 2.07 1.93 2.87
C SER A 130 2.07 2.67 4.21
N GLN A 131 3.17 3.33 4.62
CA GLN A 131 3.15 4.21 5.79
C GLN A 131 2.37 5.49 5.49
N THR A 132 2.53 6.05 4.30
CA THR A 132 1.70 7.17 3.82
C THR A 132 0.22 6.81 3.89
N GLY A 133 -0.16 5.63 3.37
CA GLY A 133 -1.55 5.14 3.47
C GLY A 133 -2.04 4.98 4.90
N LEU A 134 -1.23 4.44 5.82
CA LEU A 134 -1.58 4.39 7.25
C LEU A 134 -1.88 5.78 7.80
N LEU A 135 -1.00 6.74 7.53
CA LEU A 135 -1.11 8.10 8.08
C LEU A 135 -2.29 8.88 7.51
N SER A 136 -2.53 8.78 6.20
CA SER A 136 -3.58 9.53 5.51
C SER A 136 -4.97 8.89 5.65
N LEU A 137 -5.09 7.60 5.34
CA LEU A 137 -6.38 6.91 5.27
C LEU A 137 -6.91 6.48 6.64
N VAL A 138 -6.01 6.15 7.56
CA VAL A 138 -6.38 5.57 8.87
C VAL A 138 -6.23 6.59 9.99
N MET A 139 -5.03 7.15 10.16
CA MET A 139 -4.74 8.00 11.32
C MET A 139 -5.34 9.40 11.20
N ASN A 140 -5.53 9.93 9.99
CA ASN A 140 -6.21 11.20 9.73
C ASN A 140 -5.75 12.33 10.67
N GLY A 141 -4.43 12.52 10.77
CA GLY A 141 -3.81 13.56 11.61
C GLY A 141 -3.50 13.13 13.04
N LEU A 142 -3.91 11.97 13.50
CA LEU A 142 -3.48 11.41 14.77
C LEU A 142 -1.99 11.04 14.73
N THR A 143 -1.28 11.27 15.83
CA THR A 143 0.14 10.94 15.94
C THR A 143 0.30 9.43 16.21
N VAL A 144 1.02 8.74 15.33
CA VAL A 144 1.39 7.35 15.59
C VAL A 144 2.48 7.27 16.65
N LYS A 145 2.44 6.22 17.47
CA LYS A 145 3.52 5.88 18.38
C LYS A 145 4.79 5.59 17.58
N VAL A 146 5.91 6.15 18.00
CA VAL A 146 7.20 5.85 17.38
C VAL A 146 7.53 4.37 17.58
N PRO A 147 7.75 3.61 16.50
CA PRO A 147 8.11 2.20 16.59
C PRO A 147 9.53 2.04 17.15
N THR A 148 9.78 0.92 17.82
CA THR A 148 11.16 0.48 18.11
C THR A 148 11.89 0.10 16.83
N LEU A 149 13.21 -0.08 16.90
CA LEU A 149 13.98 -0.53 15.72
C LEU A 149 13.51 -1.89 15.20
N GLN A 150 13.07 -2.79 16.10
CA GLN A 150 12.53 -4.10 15.72
C GLN A 150 11.13 -4.03 15.12
N GLU A 151 10.35 -3.01 15.46
CA GLU A 151 8.99 -2.79 14.95
C GLU A 151 8.99 -2.01 13.62
N LYS A 152 10.14 -1.45 13.20
CA LYS A 152 10.29 -0.73 11.95
C LYS A 152 10.81 -1.65 10.84
N ILE A 153 9.95 -1.95 9.86
CA ILE A 153 10.24 -2.88 8.77
C ILE A 153 10.45 -2.12 7.45
N GLU A 154 11.61 -2.31 6.84
CA GLU A 154 12.04 -1.53 5.66
C GLU A 154 11.30 -1.90 4.36
N THR A 155 10.83 -3.16 4.22
CA THR A 155 10.17 -3.62 2.99
C THR A 155 8.71 -4.03 3.21
N MET A 156 7.89 -3.95 2.16
CA MET A 156 6.49 -4.37 2.25
C MET A 156 6.35 -5.90 2.38
N SER A 157 7.20 -6.67 1.72
CA SER A 157 7.29 -8.11 1.92
C SER A 157 7.73 -8.47 3.34
N GLY A 158 8.72 -7.75 3.87
CA GLY A 158 9.20 -7.97 5.23
C GLY A 158 8.11 -7.85 6.30
N ILE A 159 7.14 -6.93 6.15
CA ILE A 159 6.03 -6.82 7.13
C ILE A 159 5.11 -8.04 7.06
N VAL A 160 4.91 -8.62 5.88
CA VAL A 160 4.18 -9.87 5.69
C VAL A 160 4.92 -11.03 6.37
N ASP A 161 6.23 -11.14 6.14
CA ASP A 161 7.05 -12.23 6.65
C ASP A 161 7.14 -12.22 8.18
N VAL A 162 7.36 -11.06 8.81
CA VAL A 162 7.48 -10.98 10.28
C VAL A 162 6.16 -11.28 10.99
N VAL A 163 5.01 -10.97 10.40
CA VAL A 163 3.71 -11.34 10.96
C VAL A 163 3.40 -12.81 10.73
N ALA A 164 3.86 -13.38 9.60
CA ALA A 164 3.61 -14.78 9.27
C ALA A 164 4.49 -15.75 10.06
N ASP A 165 5.79 -15.47 10.14
CA ASP A 165 6.82 -16.48 10.45
C ASP A 165 7.73 -16.15 11.65
N TYR A 166 7.69 -14.93 12.19
CA TYR A 166 8.55 -14.59 13.31
C TYR A 166 8.02 -15.14 14.64
N ASP A 167 8.89 -15.39 15.63
CA ASP A 167 8.55 -16.01 16.92
C ASP A 167 7.38 -15.33 17.67
N ASN A 168 7.19 -14.02 17.46
CA ASN A 168 6.06 -13.26 18.00
C ASN A 168 4.98 -12.93 16.96
N GLY A 169 5.02 -13.56 15.80
CA GLY A 169 4.10 -13.28 14.70
C GLY A 169 2.62 -13.41 15.09
N ILE A 170 2.28 -14.39 15.94
CA ILE A 170 0.90 -14.58 16.47
C ILE A 170 0.37 -13.34 17.21
N ASN A 171 1.25 -12.55 17.83
CA ASN A 171 0.90 -11.34 18.59
C ASN A 171 1.11 -10.06 17.76
N ALA A 172 1.49 -10.19 16.50
CA ALA A 172 1.80 -9.07 15.64
C ALA A 172 0.59 -8.61 14.83
N ILE A 173 0.59 -7.31 14.48
CA ILE A 173 -0.28 -6.70 13.49
C ILE A 173 0.57 -5.98 12.46
N GLY A 174 0.23 -6.19 11.19
CA GLY A 174 0.81 -5.51 10.04
C GLY A 174 -0.27 -4.93 9.14
N TYR A 175 0.16 -4.17 8.13
CA TYR A 175 -0.72 -3.57 7.13
C TYR A 175 -0.08 -3.56 5.75
N SER A 176 -0.91 -3.50 4.74
CA SER A 176 -0.50 -3.39 3.34
C SER A 176 -1.67 -2.92 2.48
N TYR A 177 -1.40 -2.80 1.19
CA TYR A 177 -2.46 -2.75 0.17
C TYR A 177 -2.96 -4.17 -0.12
N TYR A 178 -4.27 -4.31 -0.33
CA TYR A 178 -4.92 -5.61 -0.46
C TYR A 178 -4.38 -6.41 -1.65
N TYR A 179 -4.25 -5.77 -2.82
CA TYR A 179 -3.72 -6.45 -4.01
C TYR A 179 -2.31 -6.98 -3.78
N TYR A 180 -1.45 -6.18 -3.15
CA TYR A 180 -0.09 -6.60 -2.84
C TYR A 180 -0.08 -7.83 -1.92
N ALA A 181 -0.75 -7.77 -0.78
CA ALA A 181 -0.71 -8.83 0.23
C ALA A 181 -1.52 -10.08 -0.19
N ASN A 182 -2.56 -9.91 -1.02
CA ASN A 182 -3.45 -11.01 -1.42
C ASN A 182 -3.03 -11.69 -2.74
N THR A 183 -2.34 -10.97 -3.62
CA THR A 183 -2.05 -11.43 -4.99
C THR A 183 -0.56 -11.46 -5.30
N MET A 184 0.16 -10.36 -5.05
CA MET A 184 1.57 -10.27 -5.40
C MET A 184 2.47 -11.00 -4.38
N TYR A 185 2.15 -10.90 -3.10
CA TYR A 185 2.95 -11.48 -2.01
C TYR A 185 2.07 -12.21 -1.00
N LYS A 186 1.26 -13.15 -1.51
CA LYS A 186 0.33 -13.92 -0.71
C LYS A 186 1.06 -14.85 0.26
N ASN A 187 0.65 -14.82 1.53
CA ASN A 187 1.13 -15.74 2.55
C ASN A 187 -0.06 -16.41 3.27
N ASP A 188 -0.15 -17.73 3.14
CA ASP A 188 -1.27 -18.50 3.68
C ASP A 188 -1.29 -18.62 5.21
N LYS A 189 -0.25 -18.16 5.91
CA LYS A 189 -0.22 -18.06 7.36
C LYS A 189 -0.87 -16.79 7.91
N LEU A 190 -1.28 -15.88 7.04
CA LEU A 190 -1.95 -14.64 7.41
C LEU A 190 -3.46 -14.73 7.22
N LYS A 191 -4.18 -13.90 7.96
CA LYS A 191 -5.57 -13.55 7.73
C LYS A 191 -5.76 -12.04 7.83
N TYR A 192 -6.67 -11.51 7.04
CA TYR A 192 -7.07 -10.11 7.10
C TYR A 192 -8.07 -9.89 8.22
N LEU A 193 -7.94 -8.76 8.93
CA LEU A 193 -8.94 -8.33 9.89
C LEU A 193 -10.10 -7.66 9.17
N ALA A 194 -11.32 -8.05 9.51
CA ALA A 194 -12.49 -7.27 9.16
C ALA A 194 -12.43 -5.91 9.89
N ILE A 195 -12.73 -4.83 9.18
CA ILE A 195 -12.81 -3.49 9.77
C ILE A 195 -14.27 -3.07 9.88
N ASP A 196 -14.70 -2.72 11.09
CA ASP A 196 -16.10 -2.43 11.40
C ASP A 196 -17.07 -3.53 10.93
N GLY A 197 -16.61 -4.80 11.01
CA GLY A 197 -17.36 -5.98 10.60
C GLY A 197 -17.34 -6.29 9.11
N VAL A 198 -16.64 -5.51 8.28
CA VAL A 198 -16.53 -5.73 6.84
C VAL A 198 -15.19 -6.37 6.49
N GLU A 199 -15.22 -7.56 5.92
CA GLU A 199 -14.01 -8.25 5.43
C GLU A 199 -13.49 -7.60 4.15
N PRO A 200 -12.14 -7.39 4.03
CA PRO A 200 -11.56 -6.94 2.78
C PRO A 200 -11.55 -8.08 1.75
N ASN A 201 -12.17 -7.83 0.62
CA ASN A 201 -12.11 -8.67 -0.57
C ASN A 201 -12.40 -7.83 -1.81
N TYR A 202 -12.19 -8.39 -3.00
CA TYR A 202 -12.41 -7.67 -4.25
C TYR A 202 -13.80 -7.03 -4.34
N THR A 203 -14.84 -7.74 -3.92
CA THR A 203 -16.21 -7.23 -3.98
C THR A 203 -16.42 -6.05 -3.04
N THR A 204 -15.99 -6.17 -1.76
CA THR A 204 -16.19 -5.13 -0.75
C THR A 204 -15.34 -3.89 -1.00
N ILE A 205 -14.15 -4.06 -1.60
CA ILE A 205 -13.29 -2.95 -2.02
C ILE A 205 -13.88 -2.27 -3.26
N GLN A 206 -14.25 -3.03 -4.27
CA GLN A 206 -14.78 -2.51 -5.53
C GLN A 206 -16.09 -1.75 -5.34
N ASN A 207 -17.04 -2.30 -4.57
CA ASN A 207 -18.33 -1.65 -4.31
C ASN A 207 -18.28 -0.58 -3.22
N GLY A 208 -17.12 -0.38 -2.59
CA GLY A 208 -16.86 0.65 -1.59
C GLY A 208 -17.46 0.38 -0.21
N THR A 209 -17.89 -0.85 0.10
CA THR A 209 -18.39 -1.21 1.45
C THR A 209 -17.23 -1.40 2.45
N TYR A 210 -16.03 -1.79 1.98
CA TYR A 210 -14.87 -1.82 2.85
C TYR A 210 -14.44 -0.40 3.27
N PRO A 211 -14.27 -0.12 4.58
CA PRO A 211 -14.16 1.26 5.06
C PRO A 211 -12.88 1.99 4.64
N ILE A 212 -11.77 1.26 4.46
CA ILE A 212 -10.46 1.87 4.18
C ILE A 212 -10.09 1.61 2.71
N LYS A 213 -10.62 2.44 1.84
CA LYS A 213 -10.42 2.37 0.40
C LYS A 213 -9.54 3.51 -0.09
N THR A 214 -8.78 3.24 -1.12
CA THR A 214 -7.93 4.17 -1.85
C THR A 214 -7.90 3.78 -3.33
N ALA A 215 -6.90 4.26 -4.06
CA ALA A 215 -6.63 3.87 -5.44
C ALA A 215 -5.12 3.69 -5.67
N TYR A 216 -4.78 3.01 -6.75
CA TYR A 216 -3.53 3.29 -7.45
C TYR A 216 -3.76 4.45 -8.40
N TYR A 217 -2.74 5.26 -8.57
CA TYR A 217 -2.80 6.49 -9.35
C TYR A 217 -1.77 6.45 -10.46
N ILE A 218 -2.16 6.95 -11.62
CA ILE A 218 -1.21 7.44 -12.61
C ILE A 218 -0.88 8.87 -12.22
N VAL A 219 0.42 9.15 -12.11
CA VAL A 219 0.91 10.50 -11.81
C VAL A 219 1.83 10.97 -12.91
N THR A 220 1.57 12.17 -13.40
CA THR A 220 2.39 12.92 -14.36
C THR A 220 2.68 14.31 -13.81
N ARG A 221 3.62 15.02 -14.41
CA ARG A 221 3.70 16.48 -14.20
C ARG A 221 2.52 17.15 -14.88
N LYS A 222 1.91 18.15 -14.25
CA LYS A 222 0.83 18.92 -14.88
C LYS A 222 1.37 19.67 -16.11
N GLY A 223 0.63 19.58 -17.20
CA GLY A 223 1.06 20.11 -18.47
C GLY A 223 2.03 19.22 -19.25
N GLU A 224 2.13 17.94 -18.87
CA GLU A 224 2.83 16.94 -19.67
C GLU A 224 2.29 16.94 -21.10
N ASN A 225 3.20 16.99 -22.08
CA ASN A 225 2.87 17.10 -23.50
C ASN A 225 3.48 15.99 -24.37
N ASN A 226 4.17 15.02 -23.76
CA ASN A 226 4.64 13.84 -24.47
C ASN A 226 3.45 13.01 -24.94
N ALA A 227 3.29 12.89 -26.27
CA ALA A 227 2.13 12.24 -26.87
C ALA A 227 2.00 10.76 -26.46
N GLU A 228 3.12 10.04 -26.31
CA GLU A 228 3.11 8.62 -25.90
C GLU A 228 2.72 8.47 -24.42
N THR A 229 3.20 9.37 -23.57
CA THR A 229 2.81 9.43 -22.15
C THR A 229 1.32 9.68 -21.99
N LEU A 230 0.76 10.63 -22.73
CA LEU A 230 -0.67 10.94 -22.69
C LEU A 230 -1.51 9.77 -23.21
N LYS A 231 -1.10 9.15 -24.31
CA LYS A 231 -1.76 7.98 -24.87
C LYS A 231 -1.74 6.80 -23.89
N LEU A 232 -0.62 6.55 -23.21
CA LEU A 232 -0.53 5.53 -22.17
C LEU A 232 -1.49 5.84 -21.02
N LYS A 233 -1.50 7.10 -20.54
CA LYS A 233 -2.41 7.54 -19.48
C LYS A 233 -3.89 7.34 -19.84
N GLU A 234 -4.28 7.61 -21.09
CA GLU A 234 -5.65 7.44 -21.58
C GLU A 234 -6.04 5.95 -21.74
N SER A 235 -5.06 5.06 -21.93
CA SER A 235 -5.29 3.62 -22.14
C SER A 235 -5.43 2.82 -20.86
N MET A 236 -5.11 3.38 -19.71
CA MET A 236 -5.15 2.74 -18.38
C MET A 236 -6.39 3.18 -17.58
#